data_f24f49de37118ddd2005a9b04bbb80cc
#
_entry.id   f24f49de37118ddd2005a9b04bbb80cc
#
_cell.length_a   1.000
_cell.length_b   1.000
_cell.length_c   1.000
_cell.angle_alpha   90.00
_cell.angle_beta   90.00
_cell.angle_gamma   90.00
#
_symmetry.space_group_name_H-M   'P 1'
#
loop_
_entity.id
_entity.type
_entity.pdbx_description
1 polymer ?
#
loop_
_entity_poly.entity_id
_entity_poly.type
_entity_poly.pdbx_seq_one_letter_code
_entity_poly.pdbx_strand_id
1 'polypeptide(L)'
;MLSNAARNSTFYKVRNLVLQKDRLMSETEVLPPDALPGVGKTVGVLALQGGVAEHARMLESLGAQVVLVKSAEQLANLDALVLPGGESSTIDRLTRIFGLRQPLIEAISGGLPTLGTCAGLIMRSTTIDDPAPGQQSLGVLDVSVGRNAFGSQVDSAQVHLPWLTPSGEGVVIDTAFIRAPIVTRAGEGVQVVAHHEDKIVGVRAGNIIGISFHPEVTGDTTVHEELLSLIR
;
A
#
# COMPACT_ATOMS: atom_id res chain seq x y z
N MET A 1 -7.49 -33.51 13.21
CA MET A 1 -6.02 -33.39 13.45
C MET A 1 -5.41 -32.78 12.19
N LEU A 2 -5.04 -31.51 12.20
CA LEU A 2 -4.35 -30.88 11.07
C LEU A 2 -2.92 -31.41 11.00
N SER A 3 -2.45 -31.70 9.77
CA SER A 3 -1.12 -32.27 9.54
C SER A 3 -0.01 -31.33 10.03
N ASN A 4 1.15 -31.88 10.44
CA ASN A 4 2.31 -31.11 10.90
C ASN A 4 2.85 -30.10 9.86
N ALA A 5 2.56 -30.27 8.57
CA ALA A 5 2.92 -29.35 7.50
C ALA A 5 2.13 -28.02 7.57
N ALA A 6 0.86 -28.06 7.99
CA ALA A 6 0.03 -26.86 8.13
C ALA A 6 0.45 -25.97 9.33
N ARG A 7 1.13 -26.54 10.34
CA ARG A 7 1.59 -25.81 11.53
C ARG A 7 2.91 -25.05 11.33
N ASN A 8 3.63 -25.33 10.24
CA ASN A 8 4.94 -24.71 9.95
C ASN A 8 4.88 -23.62 8.88
N SER A 9 3.70 -23.24 8.35
CA SER A 9 3.60 -22.14 7.43
C SER A 9 3.87 -20.82 8.16
N THR A 10 4.58 -19.92 7.54
CA THR A 10 4.89 -18.58 8.06
C THR A 10 3.62 -17.85 8.52
N PHE A 11 2.50 -18.06 7.83
CA PHE A 11 1.19 -17.51 8.17
C PHE A 11 0.58 -18.10 9.46
N TYR A 12 0.85 -19.37 9.79
CA TYR A 12 0.36 -19.95 11.04
C TYR A 12 1.13 -19.40 12.25
N LYS A 13 2.42 -19.14 12.09
CA LYS A 13 3.25 -18.48 13.13
C LYS A 13 2.79 -17.05 13.38
N VAL A 14 2.45 -16.31 12.32
CA VAL A 14 1.98 -14.92 12.41
C VAL A 14 0.59 -14.83 13.05
N ARG A 15 -0.31 -15.78 12.77
CA ARG A 15 -1.63 -15.82 13.44
C ARG A 15 -1.52 -15.97 14.96
N ASN A 16 -0.48 -16.66 15.45
CA ASN A 16 -0.23 -16.75 16.89
C ASN A 16 0.39 -15.48 17.49
N LEU A 17 1.07 -14.64 16.67
CA LEU A 17 1.58 -13.32 17.10
C LEU A 17 0.45 -12.31 17.34
N VAL A 18 -0.67 -12.40 16.59
CA VAL A 18 -1.87 -11.56 16.82
C VAL A 18 -2.35 -11.69 18.28
N LEU A 19 -2.35 -12.91 18.82
CA LEU A 19 -2.77 -13.18 20.21
C LEU A 19 -1.76 -12.69 21.27
N GLN A 20 -0.54 -12.34 20.87
CA GLN A 20 0.50 -11.81 21.77
C GLN A 20 0.58 -10.28 21.79
N LYS A 21 0.14 -9.59 20.73
CA LYS A 21 0.20 -8.12 20.65
C LYS A 21 -0.67 -7.44 21.71
N ASP A 22 -1.83 -8.01 22.04
CA ASP A 22 -2.70 -7.48 23.13
C ASP A 22 -2.03 -7.49 24.52
N ARG A 23 -0.90 -8.19 24.66
CA ARG A 23 -0.13 -8.26 25.91
C ARG A 23 1.07 -7.32 25.99
N LEU A 24 1.51 -6.74 24.87
CA LEU A 24 2.77 -5.97 24.75
C LEU A 24 2.59 -4.48 24.49
N MET A 25 1.35 -3.97 24.48
CA MET A 25 1.06 -2.55 24.27
C MET A 25 1.35 -1.68 25.51
N SER A 26 2.60 -1.72 25.99
CA SER A 26 3.09 -0.75 26.97
C SER A 26 4.56 -0.49 26.72
N GLU A 27 4.84 0.53 25.92
CA GLU A 27 6.07 1.32 25.78
C GLU A 27 6.32 1.57 24.29
N THR A 28 5.62 2.58 23.74
CA THR A 28 6.00 3.15 22.46
C THR A 28 7.27 3.95 22.70
N GLU A 29 8.42 3.42 22.32
CA GLU A 29 9.68 4.15 22.32
C GLU A 29 9.55 5.29 21.31
N VAL A 30 9.43 6.52 21.81
CA VAL A 30 9.40 7.73 20.97
C VAL A 30 10.81 7.97 20.46
N LEU A 31 11.05 7.66 19.19
CA LEU A 31 12.34 7.93 18.54
C LEU A 31 12.64 9.44 18.58
N PRO A 32 13.92 9.82 18.76
CA PRO A 32 14.31 11.22 18.61
C PRO A 32 14.05 11.68 17.17
N PRO A 33 13.69 12.96 16.94
CA PRO A 33 13.32 13.47 15.62
C PRO A 33 14.31 13.15 14.50
N ASP A 34 15.60 13.12 14.80
CA ASP A 34 16.68 12.86 13.84
C ASP A 34 16.81 11.37 13.47
N ALA A 35 16.16 10.48 14.21
CA ALA A 35 16.17 9.03 13.97
C ALA A 35 14.90 8.54 13.23
N LEU A 36 13.99 9.45 12.88
CA LEU A 36 12.80 9.07 12.12
C LEU A 36 13.16 8.58 10.71
N PRO A 37 12.49 7.53 10.20
CA PRO A 37 12.89 6.86 8.94
C PRO A 37 12.78 7.75 7.70
N GLY A 38 12.02 8.84 7.76
CA GLY A 38 11.77 9.77 6.66
C GLY A 38 12.69 10.98 6.62
N VAL A 39 13.56 11.19 7.63
CA VAL A 39 14.45 12.36 7.66
C VAL A 39 15.35 12.42 6.44
N GLY A 40 15.38 13.58 5.79
CA GLY A 40 16.15 13.82 4.56
C GLY A 40 15.53 13.23 3.29
N LYS A 41 14.34 12.62 3.35
CA LYS A 41 13.63 12.02 2.22
C LYS A 41 12.47 12.89 1.76
N THR A 42 12.31 13.01 0.44
CA THR A 42 11.22 13.74 -0.21
C THR A 42 10.23 12.75 -0.83
N VAL A 43 9.04 12.66 -0.27
CA VAL A 43 8.01 11.71 -0.70
C VAL A 43 6.83 12.43 -1.35
N GLY A 44 6.51 12.04 -2.59
CA GLY A 44 5.33 12.52 -3.27
C GLY A 44 4.06 11.82 -2.78
N VAL A 45 2.96 12.57 -2.71
CA VAL A 45 1.61 11.99 -2.60
C VAL A 45 0.81 12.48 -3.79
N LEU A 46 0.30 11.56 -4.63
CA LEU A 46 -0.51 11.91 -5.80
C LEU A 46 -1.80 12.61 -5.33
N ALA A 47 -1.87 13.93 -5.53
CA ALA A 47 -2.89 14.79 -4.93
C ALA A 47 -4.01 15.17 -5.91
N LEU A 48 -4.58 14.17 -6.59
CA LEU A 48 -5.69 14.37 -7.53
C LEU A 48 -7.04 14.12 -6.87
N GLN A 49 -7.16 13.06 -6.05
CA GLN A 49 -8.40 12.69 -5.36
C GLN A 49 -8.11 11.61 -4.32
N GLY A 50 -8.85 11.57 -3.20
CA GLY A 50 -8.82 10.53 -2.18
C GLY A 50 -8.08 10.90 -0.90
N GLY A 51 -7.53 9.91 -0.19
CA GLY A 51 -6.89 10.02 1.13
C GLY A 51 -5.52 10.73 1.14
N VAL A 52 -5.41 11.85 0.45
CA VAL A 52 -4.15 12.61 0.28
C VAL A 52 -3.62 13.14 1.61
N ALA A 53 -4.52 13.73 2.40
CA ALA A 53 -4.13 14.39 3.66
C ALA A 53 -3.71 13.38 4.74
N GLU A 54 -4.32 12.19 4.74
CA GLU A 54 -4.02 11.12 5.68
C GLU A 54 -2.59 10.59 5.43
N HIS A 55 -2.26 10.27 4.18
CA HIS A 55 -0.92 9.85 3.79
C HIS A 55 0.14 10.95 4.02
N ALA A 56 -0.19 12.21 3.70
CA ALA A 56 0.72 13.33 3.93
C ALA A 56 1.08 13.44 5.43
N ARG A 57 0.07 13.48 6.30
CA ARG A 57 0.28 13.54 7.76
C ARG A 57 1.10 12.37 8.31
N MET A 58 0.85 11.15 7.80
CA MET A 58 1.60 9.98 8.23
C MET A 58 3.07 10.08 7.81
N LEU A 59 3.37 10.44 6.58
CA LEU A 59 4.74 10.62 6.10
C LEU A 59 5.47 11.75 6.85
N GLU A 60 4.79 12.87 7.11
CA GLU A 60 5.32 13.98 7.92
C GLU A 60 5.62 13.53 9.35
N SER A 61 4.76 12.71 9.97
CA SER A 61 5.01 12.15 11.30
C SER A 61 6.22 11.22 11.36
N LEU A 62 6.57 10.59 10.22
CA LEU A 62 7.77 9.79 10.04
C LEU A 62 9.01 10.62 9.65
N GLY A 63 8.90 11.95 9.60
CA GLY A 63 10.00 12.88 9.33
C GLY A 63 10.27 13.15 7.85
N ALA A 64 9.44 12.66 6.92
CA ALA A 64 9.63 12.92 5.49
C ALA A 64 9.16 14.32 5.09
N GLN A 65 9.82 14.91 4.10
CA GLN A 65 9.30 16.06 3.38
C GLN A 65 8.26 15.61 2.36
N VAL A 66 7.04 16.15 2.44
CA VAL A 66 5.93 15.74 1.56
C VAL A 66 5.71 16.73 0.44
N VAL A 67 5.59 16.21 -0.80
CA VAL A 67 5.21 16.96 -2.01
C VAL A 67 3.85 16.47 -2.49
N LEU A 68 2.86 17.37 -2.56
CA LEU A 68 1.56 17.08 -3.14
C LEU A 68 1.63 17.14 -4.66
N VAL A 69 1.73 15.96 -5.31
CA VAL A 69 1.94 15.83 -6.75
C VAL A 69 0.66 16.09 -7.52
N LYS A 70 0.67 17.14 -8.35
CA LYS A 70 -0.42 17.56 -9.24
C LYS A 70 0.06 17.80 -10.67
N SER A 71 1.38 17.83 -10.90
CA SER A 71 1.99 18.01 -12.22
C SER A 71 3.20 17.09 -12.42
N ALA A 72 3.60 16.91 -13.67
CA ALA A 72 4.72 16.04 -14.03
C ALA A 72 6.06 16.55 -13.48
N GLU A 73 6.25 17.86 -13.39
CA GLU A 73 7.47 18.49 -12.87
C GLU A 73 7.71 18.11 -11.41
N GLN A 74 6.64 17.89 -10.64
CA GLN A 74 6.74 17.54 -9.23
C GLN A 74 7.20 16.08 -8.98
N LEU A 75 7.25 15.24 -10.03
CA LEU A 75 7.79 13.87 -9.95
C LEU A 75 9.33 13.83 -10.02
N ALA A 76 9.97 14.86 -10.56
CA ALA A 76 11.37 14.79 -10.96
C ALA A 76 12.38 14.62 -9.81
N ASN A 77 12.05 15.04 -8.59
CA ASN A 77 12.96 15.04 -7.45
C ASN A 77 12.37 14.32 -6.24
N LEU A 78 11.60 13.28 -6.48
CA LEU A 78 11.03 12.45 -5.42
C LEU A 78 11.92 11.25 -5.15
N ASP A 79 12.07 10.90 -3.88
CA ASP A 79 12.71 9.66 -3.44
C ASP A 79 11.72 8.50 -3.39
N ALA A 80 10.42 8.79 -3.21
CA ALA A 80 9.33 7.81 -3.27
C ALA A 80 8.00 8.47 -3.60
N LEU A 81 6.97 7.68 -3.95
CA LEU A 81 5.64 8.17 -4.30
C LEU A 81 4.54 7.31 -3.67
N VAL A 82 3.54 7.94 -3.10
CA VAL A 82 2.29 7.31 -2.67
C VAL A 82 1.16 7.62 -3.64
N LEU A 83 0.46 6.58 -4.09
CA LEU A 83 -0.81 6.67 -4.81
C LEU A 83 -1.94 6.34 -3.83
N PRO A 84 -2.69 7.35 -3.34
CA PRO A 84 -3.69 7.17 -2.30
C PRO A 84 -4.89 6.33 -2.73
N GLY A 85 -5.62 5.84 -1.72
CA GLY A 85 -6.98 5.35 -1.90
C GLY A 85 -7.93 6.46 -2.34
N GLY A 86 -9.04 6.06 -2.99
CA GLY A 86 -10.03 6.98 -3.52
C GLY A 86 -10.91 6.28 -4.56
N GLU A 87 -11.44 7.02 -5.54
CA GLU A 87 -12.18 6.44 -6.65
C GLU A 87 -11.25 6.26 -7.87
N SER A 88 -10.92 4.99 -8.19
CA SER A 88 -9.87 4.65 -9.16
C SER A 88 -10.14 5.14 -10.59
N SER A 89 -11.40 5.12 -11.06
CA SER A 89 -11.74 5.61 -12.39
C SER A 89 -11.64 7.13 -12.49
N THR A 90 -11.94 7.84 -11.40
CA THR A 90 -11.75 9.30 -11.31
C THR A 90 -10.27 9.65 -11.31
N ILE A 91 -9.45 8.94 -10.53
CA ILE A 91 -8.00 9.16 -10.48
C ILE A 91 -7.39 8.90 -11.86
N ASP A 92 -7.75 7.79 -12.53
CA ASP A 92 -7.30 7.52 -13.91
C ASP A 92 -7.64 8.66 -14.85
N ARG A 93 -8.91 9.10 -14.84
CA ARG A 93 -9.34 10.21 -15.69
C ARG A 93 -8.55 11.50 -15.43
N LEU A 94 -8.31 11.81 -14.15
CA LEU A 94 -7.55 13.01 -13.79
C LEU A 94 -6.07 12.89 -14.17
N THR A 95 -5.44 11.72 -14.05
CA THR A 95 -4.04 11.53 -14.51
C THR A 95 -3.92 11.78 -16.00
N ARG A 96 -4.92 11.39 -16.80
CA ARG A 96 -4.95 11.66 -18.24
C ARG A 96 -5.19 13.15 -18.55
N ILE A 97 -6.14 13.79 -17.87
CA ILE A 97 -6.46 15.22 -18.07
C ILE A 97 -5.26 16.11 -17.74
N PHE A 98 -4.55 15.80 -16.64
CA PHE A 98 -3.38 16.59 -16.20
C PHE A 98 -2.05 16.13 -16.81
N GLY A 99 -2.07 15.20 -17.78
CA GLY A 99 -0.86 14.71 -18.45
C GLY A 99 0.09 13.93 -17.54
N LEU A 100 -0.39 13.43 -16.40
CA LEU A 100 0.41 12.71 -15.40
C LEU A 100 0.60 11.22 -15.69
N ARG A 101 -0.27 10.62 -16.55
CA ARG A 101 -0.27 9.18 -16.77
C ARG A 101 1.11 8.67 -17.23
N GLN A 102 1.65 9.21 -18.30
CA GLN A 102 2.91 8.76 -18.86
C GLN A 102 4.10 9.05 -17.92
N PRO A 103 4.24 10.24 -17.34
CA PRO A 103 5.26 10.53 -16.32
C PRO A 103 5.22 9.58 -15.11
N LEU A 104 4.02 9.18 -14.64
CA LEU A 104 3.88 8.20 -13.55
C LEU A 104 4.40 6.81 -13.97
N ILE A 105 4.05 6.35 -15.18
CA ILE A 105 4.54 5.07 -15.70
C ILE A 105 6.06 5.09 -15.80
N GLU A 106 6.65 6.15 -16.34
CA GLU A 106 8.11 6.30 -16.49
C GLU A 106 8.82 6.34 -15.15
N ALA A 107 8.34 7.13 -14.19
CA ALA A 107 8.93 7.21 -12.86
C ALA A 107 8.91 5.87 -12.13
N ILE A 108 7.75 5.19 -12.12
CA ILE A 108 7.59 3.90 -11.42
C ILE A 108 8.42 2.80 -12.11
N SER A 109 8.36 2.71 -13.45
CA SER A 109 9.15 1.74 -14.21
C SER A 109 10.65 2.04 -14.16
N GLY A 110 11.03 3.30 -13.95
CA GLY A 110 12.41 3.75 -13.70
C GLY A 110 12.94 3.38 -12.30
N GLY A 111 12.10 2.79 -11.45
CA GLY A 111 12.50 2.27 -10.15
C GLY A 111 12.16 3.18 -8.96
N LEU A 112 11.36 4.23 -9.14
CA LEU A 112 10.89 5.05 -8.02
C LEU A 112 10.10 4.17 -7.04
N PRO A 113 10.49 4.08 -5.76
CA PRO A 113 9.75 3.36 -4.74
C PRO A 113 8.31 3.86 -4.63
N THR A 114 7.33 2.95 -4.65
CA THR A 114 5.93 3.36 -4.61
C THR A 114 5.07 2.51 -3.70
N LEU A 115 4.19 3.19 -2.96
CA LEU A 115 3.08 2.60 -2.23
C LEU A 115 1.76 2.98 -2.91
N GLY A 116 0.85 2.02 -3.12
CA GLY A 116 -0.51 2.31 -3.52
C GLY A 116 -1.51 1.62 -2.64
N THR A 117 -2.43 2.39 -2.08
CA THR A 117 -3.49 1.93 -1.21
C THR A 117 -4.81 1.89 -1.98
N CYS A 118 -5.59 0.83 -1.84
CA CYS A 118 -6.93 0.68 -2.40
C CYS A 118 -6.99 1.09 -3.91
N ALA A 119 -7.48 2.28 -4.23
CA ALA A 119 -7.49 2.81 -5.61
C ALA A 119 -6.08 2.89 -6.22
N GLY A 120 -5.06 3.20 -5.42
CA GLY A 120 -3.67 3.23 -5.86
C GLY A 120 -3.14 1.84 -6.27
N LEU A 121 -3.61 0.75 -5.64
CA LEU A 121 -3.33 -0.61 -6.10
C LEU A 121 -4.01 -0.86 -7.46
N ILE A 122 -5.31 -0.54 -7.61
CA ILE A 122 -6.06 -0.70 -8.86
C ILE A 122 -5.37 0.07 -10.00
N MET A 123 -4.96 1.30 -9.75
CA MET A 123 -4.30 2.15 -10.74
C MET A 123 -3.00 1.56 -11.30
N ARG A 124 -2.29 0.73 -10.54
CA ARG A 124 -0.98 0.19 -10.96
C ARG A 124 -1.06 -1.22 -11.53
N SER A 125 -2.18 -1.94 -11.37
CA SER A 125 -2.36 -3.31 -11.88
C SER A 125 -2.15 -3.39 -13.40
N THR A 126 -1.78 -4.55 -13.92
CA THR A 126 -1.81 -4.83 -15.36
C THR A 126 -3.24 -5.06 -15.86
N THR A 127 -4.09 -5.64 -15.01
CA THR A 127 -5.49 -5.94 -15.36
C THR A 127 -6.43 -5.50 -14.24
N ILE A 128 -7.54 -4.87 -14.64
CA ILE A 128 -8.70 -4.62 -13.77
C ILE A 128 -9.81 -5.55 -14.27
N ASP A 129 -10.30 -6.48 -13.43
CA ASP A 129 -11.27 -7.50 -13.85
C ASP A 129 -12.65 -6.91 -14.18
N ASP A 130 -13.02 -5.82 -13.48
CA ASP A 130 -14.31 -5.12 -13.61
C ASP A 130 -14.11 -3.61 -13.80
N PRO A 131 -13.43 -3.16 -14.87
CA PRO A 131 -13.11 -1.74 -15.06
C PRO A 131 -14.38 -0.91 -15.27
N ALA A 132 -14.39 0.33 -14.78
CA ALA A 132 -15.41 1.29 -15.17
C ALA A 132 -15.27 1.62 -16.67
N PRO A 133 -16.35 2.08 -17.34
CA PRO A 133 -16.30 2.42 -18.75
C PRO A 133 -15.13 3.37 -19.08
N GLY A 134 -14.21 2.91 -19.94
CA GLY A 134 -13.01 3.67 -20.36
C GLY A 134 -11.92 3.83 -19.32
N GLN A 135 -12.02 3.16 -18.17
CA GLN A 135 -10.98 3.15 -17.16
C GLN A 135 -9.75 2.39 -17.66
N GLN A 136 -8.57 2.94 -17.39
CA GLN A 136 -7.27 2.34 -17.66
C GLN A 136 -6.43 2.29 -16.39
N SER A 137 -5.52 1.31 -16.31
CA SER A 137 -4.48 1.26 -15.30
C SER A 137 -3.13 1.71 -15.87
N LEU A 138 -2.15 1.94 -15.00
CA LEU A 138 -0.77 2.28 -15.42
C LEU A 138 -0.02 1.04 -15.94
N GLY A 139 -0.41 -0.17 -15.54
CA GLY A 139 0.18 -1.42 -16.00
C GLY A 139 1.60 -1.70 -15.50
N VAL A 140 1.98 -1.14 -14.36
CA VAL A 140 3.36 -1.21 -13.82
C VAL A 140 3.55 -2.28 -12.74
N LEU A 141 2.49 -2.95 -12.31
CA LEU A 141 2.50 -4.03 -11.33
C LEU A 141 1.76 -5.25 -11.91
N ASP A 142 2.46 -6.37 -12.12
CA ASP A 142 1.87 -7.57 -12.74
C ASP A 142 0.88 -8.30 -11.82
N VAL A 143 -0.28 -7.69 -11.63
CA VAL A 143 -1.41 -8.26 -10.91
C VAL A 143 -2.71 -8.03 -11.66
N SER A 144 -3.69 -8.92 -11.47
CA SER A 144 -5.10 -8.66 -11.77
C SER A 144 -5.82 -8.26 -10.49
N VAL A 145 -6.71 -7.28 -10.58
CA VAL A 145 -7.40 -6.72 -9.42
C VAL A 145 -8.90 -6.64 -9.67
N GLY A 146 -9.69 -7.28 -8.79
CA GLY A 146 -11.14 -7.12 -8.71
C GLY A 146 -11.51 -5.94 -7.83
N ARG A 147 -12.37 -5.05 -8.34
CA ARG A 147 -12.86 -3.89 -7.57
C ARG A 147 -14.00 -4.29 -6.64
N ASN A 148 -14.18 -3.54 -5.54
CA ASN A 148 -15.33 -3.69 -4.62
C ASN A 148 -15.60 -5.13 -4.17
N ALA A 149 -14.57 -5.95 -4.01
CA ALA A 149 -14.69 -7.39 -3.79
C ALA A 149 -15.16 -7.78 -2.37
N PHE A 150 -15.25 -6.83 -1.44
CA PHE A 150 -15.73 -7.07 -0.08
C PHE A 150 -17.25 -6.84 0.09
N GLY A 151 -17.98 -6.56 -0.99
CA GLY A 151 -19.43 -6.37 -0.96
C GLY A 151 -19.88 -5.08 -0.27
N SER A 152 -21.22 -4.85 -0.21
CA SER A 152 -21.82 -3.66 0.39
C SER A 152 -21.89 -3.68 1.93
N GLN A 153 -21.41 -4.73 2.59
CA GLN A 153 -21.57 -4.97 4.03
C GLN A 153 -20.27 -4.88 4.84
N VAL A 154 -19.12 -4.59 4.25
CA VAL A 154 -17.93 -4.26 5.04
C VAL A 154 -17.94 -2.75 5.28
N ASP A 155 -18.75 -2.34 6.24
CA ASP A 155 -18.50 -1.12 6.99
C ASP A 155 -17.03 -1.16 7.45
N SER A 156 -16.32 -0.06 7.36
CA SER A 156 -14.92 0.16 7.73
C SER A 156 -14.55 -0.60 9.02
N ALA A 157 -14.21 -1.88 8.88
CA ALA A 157 -13.78 -2.70 9.99
C ALA A 157 -12.28 -2.51 10.19
N GLN A 158 -11.90 -2.07 11.38
CA GLN A 158 -10.51 -2.18 11.82
C GLN A 158 -10.17 -3.65 12.02
N VAL A 159 -9.07 -4.07 11.45
CA VAL A 159 -8.60 -5.46 11.54
C VAL A 159 -7.11 -5.51 11.85
N HIS A 160 -6.72 -6.52 12.60
CA HIS A 160 -5.32 -6.89 12.79
C HIS A 160 -4.93 -7.84 11.66
N LEU A 161 -4.01 -7.42 10.81
CA LEU A 161 -3.64 -8.14 9.61
C LEU A 161 -2.18 -8.62 9.69
N PRO A 162 -1.92 -9.91 9.44
CA PRO A 162 -0.55 -10.41 9.27
C PRO A 162 0.12 -9.78 8.04
N TRP A 163 1.30 -9.20 8.23
CA TRP A 163 2.13 -8.58 7.20
C TRP A 163 3.50 -9.24 7.13
N LEU A 164 3.93 -9.64 5.94
CA LEU A 164 5.26 -10.19 5.71
C LEU A 164 6.24 -9.07 5.32
N THR A 165 7.17 -8.77 6.21
CA THR A 165 8.20 -7.75 5.98
C THR A 165 9.21 -8.18 4.89
N PRO A 166 10.03 -7.27 4.34
CA PRO A 166 11.11 -7.61 3.41
C PRO A 166 12.13 -8.59 3.98
N SER A 167 12.38 -8.58 5.27
CA SER A 167 13.26 -9.54 5.96
C SER A 167 12.69 -10.96 6.04
N GLY A 168 11.40 -11.15 5.67
CA GLY A 168 10.70 -12.43 5.81
C GLY A 168 10.10 -12.64 7.21
N GLU A 169 10.17 -11.65 8.08
CA GLU A 169 9.52 -11.66 9.38
C GLU A 169 8.04 -11.32 9.25
N GLY A 170 7.19 -12.01 9.99
CA GLY A 170 5.77 -11.69 10.09
C GLY A 170 5.52 -10.72 11.23
N VAL A 171 4.90 -9.58 10.93
CA VAL A 171 4.41 -8.63 11.92
C VAL A 171 2.89 -8.51 11.83
N VAL A 172 2.26 -7.89 12.81
CA VAL A 172 0.82 -7.60 12.79
C VAL A 172 0.63 -6.11 12.63
N ILE A 173 -0.14 -5.72 11.63
CA ILE A 173 -0.49 -4.32 11.34
C ILE A 173 -1.95 -4.06 11.67
N ASP A 174 -2.24 -2.84 12.12
CA ASP A 174 -3.59 -2.36 12.35
C ASP A 174 -4.07 -1.61 11.11
N THR A 175 -5.22 -2.01 10.55
CA THR A 175 -5.68 -1.41 9.30
C THR A 175 -7.20 -1.41 9.16
N ALA A 176 -7.70 -0.68 8.15
CA ALA A 176 -9.11 -0.63 7.82
C ALA A 176 -9.35 -1.01 6.35
N PHE A 177 -10.39 -1.79 6.10
CA PHE A 177 -10.89 -2.05 4.76
C PHE A 177 -12.08 -1.12 4.48
N ILE A 178 -12.03 -0.36 3.38
CA ILE A 178 -13.08 0.57 2.95
C ILE A 178 -13.35 0.29 1.47
N ARG A 179 -14.41 -0.44 1.15
CA ARG A 179 -14.75 -0.84 -0.23
C ARG A 179 -13.53 -1.37 -1.01
N ALA A 180 -12.77 -2.23 -0.35
CA ALA A 180 -11.45 -2.62 -0.80
C ALA A 180 -11.47 -3.51 -2.06
N PRO A 181 -10.47 -3.37 -2.94
CA PRO A 181 -10.21 -4.34 -3.99
C PRO A 181 -9.57 -5.62 -3.43
N ILE A 182 -9.49 -6.66 -4.27
CA ILE A 182 -8.64 -7.83 -4.02
C ILE A 182 -7.71 -8.06 -5.20
N VAL A 183 -6.57 -8.67 -4.95
CA VAL A 183 -5.73 -9.21 -6.01
C VAL A 183 -6.25 -10.59 -6.36
N THR A 184 -6.71 -10.75 -7.60
CA THR A 184 -7.27 -12.02 -8.12
C THR A 184 -6.19 -12.89 -8.77
N ARG A 185 -5.10 -12.27 -9.25
CA ARG A 185 -3.91 -12.92 -9.78
C ARG A 185 -2.67 -12.14 -9.40
N ALA A 186 -1.66 -12.80 -8.88
CA ALA A 186 -0.30 -12.29 -8.75
C ALA A 186 0.58 -12.93 -9.82
N GLY A 187 1.29 -12.11 -10.59
CA GLY A 187 2.18 -12.56 -11.67
C GLY A 187 3.52 -13.04 -11.17
N GLU A 188 4.40 -13.41 -12.11
CA GLU A 188 5.76 -13.82 -11.78
C GLU A 188 6.57 -12.67 -11.18
N GLY A 189 7.31 -12.93 -10.10
CA GLY A 189 8.07 -11.91 -9.37
C GLY A 189 7.25 -11.03 -8.43
N VAL A 190 5.94 -11.24 -8.33
CA VAL A 190 5.07 -10.58 -7.35
C VAL A 190 4.96 -11.44 -6.09
N GLN A 191 5.46 -10.93 -4.99
CA GLN A 191 5.35 -11.55 -3.68
C GLN A 191 4.01 -11.18 -3.04
N VAL A 192 3.25 -12.16 -2.57
CA VAL A 192 2.09 -11.94 -1.71
C VAL A 192 2.57 -11.73 -0.28
N VAL A 193 2.23 -10.60 0.32
CA VAL A 193 2.72 -10.18 1.66
C VAL A 193 1.61 -10.06 2.69
N ALA A 194 0.35 -10.06 2.28
CA ALA A 194 -0.80 -10.10 3.18
C ALA A 194 -2.00 -10.82 2.57
N HIS A 195 -2.69 -11.58 3.42
CA HIS A 195 -4.00 -12.16 3.15
C HIS A 195 -5.00 -11.72 4.22
N HIS A 196 -6.22 -11.49 3.80
CA HIS A 196 -7.37 -11.40 4.70
C HIS A 196 -8.34 -12.52 4.35
N GLU A 197 -8.54 -13.47 5.28
CA GLU A 197 -9.19 -14.75 4.98
C GLU A 197 -8.48 -15.47 3.82
N ASP A 198 -9.19 -15.76 2.72
CA ASP A 198 -8.70 -16.40 1.49
C ASP A 198 -8.28 -15.40 0.39
N LYS A 199 -8.41 -14.09 0.66
CA LYS A 199 -8.18 -13.03 -0.32
C LYS A 199 -6.78 -12.45 -0.20
N ILE A 200 -6.11 -12.25 -1.33
CA ILE A 200 -4.84 -11.52 -1.39
C ILE A 200 -5.14 -10.03 -1.28
N VAL A 201 -4.59 -9.39 -0.24
CA VAL A 201 -4.84 -7.97 0.07
C VAL A 201 -3.55 -7.13 0.15
N GLY A 202 -2.39 -7.76 0.03
CA GLY A 202 -1.10 -7.08 -0.01
C GLY A 202 -0.11 -7.81 -0.90
N VAL A 203 0.60 -7.05 -1.76
CA VAL A 203 1.60 -7.55 -2.70
C VAL A 203 2.81 -6.62 -2.75
N ARG A 204 3.96 -7.20 -3.09
CA ARG A 204 5.23 -6.49 -3.31
C ARG A 204 5.89 -7.01 -4.58
N ALA A 205 6.43 -6.10 -5.41
CA ALA A 205 7.26 -6.43 -6.57
C ALA A 205 8.39 -5.40 -6.70
N GLY A 206 9.62 -5.79 -6.39
CA GLY A 206 10.74 -4.85 -6.34
C GLY A 206 10.45 -3.66 -5.41
N ASN A 207 10.46 -2.45 -5.96
CA ASN A 207 10.19 -1.20 -5.23
C ASN A 207 8.70 -0.82 -5.20
N ILE A 208 7.79 -1.70 -5.59
CA ILE A 208 6.35 -1.42 -5.67
C ILE A 208 5.62 -2.19 -4.58
N ILE A 209 4.92 -1.49 -3.67
CA ILE A 209 4.06 -2.05 -2.64
C ILE A 209 2.62 -1.72 -2.98
N GLY A 210 1.76 -2.74 -3.11
CA GLY A 210 0.33 -2.59 -3.38
C GLY A 210 -0.52 -3.22 -2.29
N ILE A 211 -1.44 -2.44 -1.70
CA ILE A 211 -2.32 -2.90 -0.63
C ILE A 211 -3.78 -2.52 -0.89
N SER A 212 -4.69 -3.36 -0.42
CA SER A 212 -6.14 -3.16 -0.56
C SER A 212 -6.74 -2.30 0.54
N PHE A 213 -6.04 -2.13 1.63
CA PHE A 213 -6.47 -1.55 2.89
C PHE A 213 -5.82 -0.20 3.17
N HIS A 214 -6.17 0.41 4.32
CA HIS A 214 -5.85 1.80 4.68
C HIS A 214 -5.15 1.87 6.05
N PRO A 215 -3.81 1.66 6.15
CA PRO A 215 -3.09 1.81 7.42
C PRO A 215 -3.01 3.28 7.87
N GLU A 216 -3.10 4.23 6.92
CA GLU A 216 -3.11 5.67 7.18
C GLU A 216 -4.34 6.12 8.00
N VAL A 217 -5.42 5.34 7.98
CA VAL A 217 -6.64 5.63 8.74
C VAL A 217 -6.52 5.18 10.19
N THR A 218 -5.80 4.10 10.44
CA THR A 218 -5.61 3.54 11.79
C THR A 218 -4.36 4.09 12.49
N GLY A 219 -3.46 4.75 11.75
CA GLY A 219 -2.20 5.27 12.27
C GLY A 219 -1.08 4.24 12.34
N ASP A 220 -1.23 3.06 11.71
CA ASP A 220 -0.15 2.07 11.64
C ASP A 220 0.88 2.48 10.59
N THR A 221 2.11 2.72 11.02
CA THR A 221 3.20 3.26 10.19
C THR A 221 3.95 2.20 9.40
N THR A 222 3.79 0.92 9.72
CA THR A 222 4.62 -0.20 9.23
C THR A 222 4.81 -0.20 7.72
N VAL A 223 3.74 -0.04 6.95
CA VAL A 223 3.81 -0.08 5.47
C VAL A 223 4.47 1.18 4.90
N HIS A 224 4.29 2.34 5.56
CA HIS A 224 4.94 3.59 5.16
C HIS A 224 6.44 3.57 5.51
N GLU A 225 6.82 3.00 6.66
CA GLU A 225 8.23 2.77 7.02
C GLU A 225 8.89 1.82 6.03
N GLU A 226 8.18 0.77 5.60
CA GLU A 226 8.67 -0.12 4.54
C GLU A 226 8.93 0.65 3.24
N LEU A 227 7.99 1.51 2.79
CA LEU A 227 8.22 2.37 1.63
C LEU A 227 9.48 3.22 1.80
N LEU A 228 9.64 3.87 2.95
CA LEU A 228 10.81 4.69 3.25
C LEU A 228 12.11 3.88 3.25
N SER A 229 12.08 2.61 3.65
CA SER A 229 13.25 1.72 3.65
C SER A 229 13.72 1.33 2.24
N LEU A 230 12.86 1.44 1.22
CA LEU A 230 13.20 1.18 -0.18
C LEU A 230 13.97 2.33 -0.85
N ILE A 231 14.02 3.50 -0.22
CA ILE A 231 14.76 4.68 -0.71
C ILE A 231 16.27 4.44 -0.47
N ARG A 232 17.05 4.57 -1.53
CA ARG A 232 18.50 4.32 -1.52
C ARG A 232 19.29 5.62 -1.39
#